data_c33eb859371a1747b60950c2747fbb9a
#
_entry.id   c33eb859371a1747b60950c2747fbb9a
#
_cell.length_a   1.000
_cell.length_b   1.000
_cell.length_c   1.000
_cell.angle_alpha   90.00
_cell.angle_beta   90.00
_cell.angle_gamma   90.00
#
_symmetry.space_group_name_H-M   'P 1'
#
loop_
_entity.id
_entity.type
_entity.pdbx_description
1 polymer ?
#
loop_
_entity_poly.entity_id
_entity_poly.type
_entity_poly.pdbx_seq_one_letter_code
_entity_poly.pdbx_strand_id
1 'polypeptide(L)'
;MKTKHLEPLHARTNRAWAESPAAINTLPHRTTSTGNDTGRPTTQTPSVRPLHFRNPKQQPSYRIVEIFESLQGEGFNTGMPSIFIRFGKCNLACPWCDTNYNQFESKSLDEVLHVVHGYTARNIIITGGEPTIQPDLDPLLDTLKAEGYFLATETNGLKPVPRQIDYIATSPKRLYEKAYRKKHIDFAHEVRIVVDGDVRDFCEQMENTIRAEHYYLSPCETDGRMNMLDTITQLGQLNARPGRPHWQLSIQTHKLANIE
;
A
#
# COMPACT_ATOMS: atom_id res chain seq x y z
N MET A 1 -12.37 21.38 52.53
CA MET A 1 -12.24 21.48 51.04
C MET A 1 -10.75 21.46 50.72
N LYS A 2 -10.23 20.33 50.20
CA LYS A 2 -8.84 20.18 49.78
C LYS A 2 -8.83 20.10 48.27
N THR A 3 -8.30 21.11 47.62
CA THR A 3 -8.07 21.19 46.18
C THR A 3 -6.96 20.23 45.80
N LYS A 4 -7.28 19.21 44.99
CA LYS A 4 -6.28 18.35 44.33
C LYS A 4 -5.76 19.08 43.09
N HIS A 5 -4.46 19.37 43.10
CA HIS A 5 -3.75 19.78 41.90
C HIS A 5 -3.72 18.63 40.88
N LEU A 6 -4.24 18.87 39.69
CA LEU A 6 -4.07 18.00 38.52
C LEU A 6 -2.74 18.37 37.86
N GLU A 7 -1.79 17.43 37.84
CA GLU A 7 -0.57 17.57 37.05
C GLU A 7 -0.86 17.47 35.54
N PRO A 8 -0.15 18.21 34.68
CA PRO A 8 -0.43 18.22 33.24
C PRO A 8 0.05 16.93 32.56
N LEU A 9 -0.80 16.46 31.64
CA LEU A 9 -0.75 15.17 30.91
C LEU A 9 0.35 15.12 29.80
N HIS A 10 1.46 15.85 29.91
CA HIS A 10 2.45 15.99 28.82
C HIS A 10 3.78 15.26 29.01
N ALA A 11 3.87 14.25 29.88
CA ALA A 11 5.16 13.60 30.16
C ALA A 11 5.24 12.10 29.86
N ARG A 12 4.38 11.49 29.02
CA ARG A 12 4.41 10.03 28.77
C ARG A 12 4.27 9.57 27.31
N THR A 13 4.68 10.35 26.32
CA THR A 13 4.57 9.91 24.91
C THR A 13 5.82 10.16 24.06
N ASN A 14 7.02 9.89 24.55
CA ASN A 14 8.23 10.01 23.73
C ASN A 14 9.23 8.85 23.88
N ARG A 15 8.77 7.59 23.98
CA ARG A 15 9.70 6.45 24.02
C ARG A 15 9.33 5.25 23.13
N ALA A 16 8.35 5.36 22.25
CA ALA A 16 7.90 4.23 21.43
C ALA A 16 8.22 4.36 19.92
N TRP A 17 8.97 5.40 19.51
CA TRP A 17 9.28 5.64 18.08
C TRP A 17 10.71 5.27 17.68
N ALA A 18 11.53 4.74 18.57
CA ALA A 18 12.97 4.58 18.34
C ALA A 18 13.44 3.16 17.97
N GLU A 19 12.56 2.15 17.94
CA GLU A 19 12.98 0.77 17.67
C GLU A 19 12.05 0.05 16.68
N SER A 20 12.00 0.54 15.44
CA SER A 20 11.58 -0.27 14.29
C SER A 20 12.68 -0.16 13.23
N PRO A 21 13.27 -1.27 12.75
CA PRO A 21 14.36 -1.21 11.78
C PRO A 21 13.83 -0.97 10.38
N ALA A 22 13.44 0.28 10.10
CA ALA A 22 13.39 0.75 8.74
C ALA A 22 14.83 1.03 8.33
N ALA A 23 15.41 0.21 7.45
CA ALA A 23 16.75 0.40 6.92
C ALA A 23 16.80 1.70 6.10
N ILE A 24 17.02 2.82 6.78
CA ILE A 24 17.43 4.07 6.13
C ILE A 24 18.91 3.88 5.79
N ASN A 25 19.19 3.71 4.51
CA ASN A 25 20.53 3.74 3.94
C ASN A 25 21.13 5.13 4.17
N THR A 26 21.85 5.34 5.27
CA THR A 26 22.67 6.51 5.51
C THR A 26 23.95 6.39 4.68
N LEU A 27 24.08 7.23 3.66
CA LEU A 27 25.33 7.45 2.96
C LEU A 27 26.40 7.98 3.94
N PRO A 28 27.60 7.40 3.99
CA PRO A 28 28.67 7.89 4.86
C PRO A 28 29.23 9.22 4.36
N HIS A 29 29.34 10.20 5.25
CA HIS A 29 30.06 11.44 5.04
C HIS A 29 31.53 11.15 4.73
N ARG A 30 32.00 11.67 3.61
CA ARG A 30 33.36 11.57 3.12
C ARG A 30 34.28 12.52 3.92
N THR A 31 35.11 11.97 4.79
CA THR A 31 36.26 12.69 5.34
C THR A 31 37.42 12.59 4.35
N THR A 32 37.96 13.75 3.97
CA THR A 32 39.15 13.88 3.13
C THR A 32 40.40 13.47 3.91
N SER A 33 41.08 12.41 3.49
CA SER A 33 42.50 12.19 3.79
C SER A 33 43.24 11.87 2.51
N THR A 34 44.25 12.68 2.23
CA THR A 34 45.21 12.54 1.14
C THR A 34 46.11 11.33 1.38
N GLY A 35 46.12 10.42 0.45
CA GLY A 35 47.08 9.30 0.43
C GLY A 35 47.05 8.63 -0.93
N ASN A 36 48.15 8.77 -1.71
CA ASN A 36 48.40 8.05 -2.96
C ASN A 36 48.45 6.55 -2.71
N ASP A 37 47.60 5.78 -3.37
CA ASP A 37 47.93 4.39 -3.70
C ASP A 37 47.26 3.97 -5.01
N THR A 38 48.10 3.40 -5.88
CA THR A 38 47.77 2.91 -7.21
C THR A 38 47.28 1.45 -7.11
N GLY A 39 45.96 1.27 -7.18
CA GLY A 39 45.41 -0.08 -7.23
C GLY A 39 43.88 -0.04 -7.36
N ARG A 40 43.39 0.05 -8.59
CA ARG A 40 41.94 0.10 -8.89
C ARG A 40 41.37 -1.32 -8.88
N PRO A 41 40.54 -1.70 -7.88
CA PRO A 41 39.68 -2.88 -8.04
C PRO A 41 38.51 -2.49 -8.93
N THR A 42 38.39 -3.12 -10.08
CA THR A 42 37.19 -3.06 -10.93
C THR A 42 36.05 -3.77 -10.23
N THR A 43 35.20 -3.02 -9.55
CA THR A 43 33.91 -3.51 -9.12
C THR A 43 33.03 -3.66 -10.37
N GLN A 44 32.94 -4.86 -10.90
CA GLN A 44 31.94 -5.23 -11.89
C GLN A 44 30.59 -5.19 -11.21
N THR A 45 29.79 -4.15 -11.47
CA THR A 45 28.36 -4.13 -11.22
C THR A 45 27.75 -5.31 -11.98
N PRO A 46 26.93 -6.17 -11.36
CA PRO A 46 26.26 -7.24 -12.10
C PRO A 46 25.37 -6.58 -13.17
N SER A 47 25.71 -6.79 -14.43
CA SER A 47 24.85 -6.37 -15.54
C SER A 47 23.59 -7.24 -15.50
N VAL A 48 22.49 -6.68 -15.00
CA VAL A 48 21.17 -7.26 -15.17
C VAL A 48 20.88 -7.25 -16.67
N ARG A 49 20.91 -8.42 -17.30
CA ARG A 49 20.52 -8.55 -18.71
C ARG A 49 19.03 -8.19 -18.80
N PRO A 50 18.64 -7.19 -19.62
CA PRO A 50 17.22 -6.95 -19.89
C PRO A 50 16.60 -8.25 -20.44
N LEU A 51 15.40 -8.59 -20.01
CA LEU A 51 14.60 -9.67 -20.57
C LEU A 51 14.26 -9.29 -22.02
N HIS A 52 15.14 -9.65 -22.97
CA HIS A 52 14.86 -9.48 -24.39
C HIS A 52 13.84 -10.54 -24.84
N PHE A 53 12.58 -10.18 -24.88
CA PHE A 53 11.59 -10.96 -25.60
C PHE A 53 11.95 -10.95 -27.10
N ARG A 54 12.31 -12.10 -27.64
CA ARG A 54 12.72 -12.26 -29.04
C ARG A 54 11.62 -11.94 -30.07
N ASN A 55 10.37 -11.74 -29.61
CA ASN A 55 9.23 -11.46 -30.45
C ASN A 55 8.29 -10.44 -29.75
N PRO A 56 8.02 -9.25 -30.31
CA PRO A 56 7.08 -8.27 -29.76
C PRO A 56 5.66 -8.82 -29.54
N LYS A 57 5.26 -9.86 -30.27
CA LYS A 57 3.96 -10.51 -30.11
C LYS A 57 3.87 -11.46 -28.87
N GLN A 58 4.98 -11.68 -28.16
CA GLN A 58 5.06 -12.54 -26.97
C GLN A 58 5.25 -11.74 -25.67
N GLN A 59 5.27 -10.42 -25.70
CA GLN A 59 5.34 -9.62 -24.49
C GLN A 59 4.02 -9.68 -23.72
N PRO A 60 4.06 -9.75 -22.38
CA PRO A 60 2.86 -9.61 -21.56
C PRO A 60 2.17 -8.26 -21.85
N SER A 61 0.86 -8.28 -21.79
CA SER A 61 0.05 -7.09 -21.99
C SER A 61 -0.83 -6.86 -20.77
N TYR A 62 -0.85 -5.64 -20.27
CA TYR A 62 -1.50 -5.24 -19.04
C TYR A 62 -2.66 -4.30 -19.33
N ARG A 63 -3.76 -4.48 -18.60
CA ARG A 63 -4.91 -3.57 -18.64
C ARG A 63 -4.62 -2.39 -17.73
N ILE A 64 -4.21 -1.27 -18.28
CA ILE A 64 -3.80 -0.09 -17.51
C ILE A 64 -4.91 0.98 -17.59
N VAL A 65 -5.43 1.41 -16.45
CA VAL A 65 -6.31 2.58 -16.34
C VAL A 65 -5.45 3.84 -16.43
N GLU A 66 -4.42 3.92 -15.58
CA GLU A 66 -3.51 5.07 -15.51
C GLU A 66 -2.20 4.69 -14.83
N ILE A 67 -1.16 5.50 -15.06
CA ILE A 67 0.12 5.45 -14.34
C ILE A 67 0.49 6.90 -14.02
N PHE A 68 0.66 7.22 -12.74
CA PHE A 68 0.96 8.59 -12.28
C PHE A 68 1.86 8.58 -11.05
N GLU A 69 2.52 9.70 -10.77
CA GLU A 69 3.32 9.91 -9.57
C GLU A 69 2.56 10.84 -8.62
N SER A 70 2.41 10.41 -7.36
CA SER A 70 1.73 11.17 -6.33
C SER A 70 2.22 10.74 -4.93
N LEU A 71 1.47 11.07 -3.88
CA LEU A 71 1.70 10.60 -2.52
C LEU A 71 0.74 9.47 -2.18
N GLN A 72 1.22 8.42 -1.47
CA GLN A 72 0.29 7.50 -0.84
C GLN A 72 -0.60 8.27 0.12
N GLY A 73 -1.91 8.23 -0.10
CA GLY A 73 -2.89 9.02 0.63
C GLY A 73 -3.52 8.31 1.82
N GLU A 74 -3.25 7.00 2.03
CA GLU A 74 -3.95 6.17 3.01
C GLU A 74 -3.01 5.25 3.77
N GLY A 75 -3.45 4.83 4.97
CA GLY A 75 -2.79 3.81 5.78
C GLY A 75 -1.44 4.23 6.35
N PHE A 76 -0.61 3.23 6.62
CA PHE A 76 0.69 3.41 7.28
C PHE A 76 1.67 4.25 6.45
N ASN A 77 1.65 4.10 5.14
CA ASN A 77 2.57 4.78 4.22
C ASN A 77 2.05 6.16 3.76
N THR A 78 1.06 6.74 4.43
CA THR A 78 0.53 8.07 4.07
C THR A 78 1.64 9.10 3.97
N GLY A 79 1.69 9.85 2.86
CA GLY A 79 2.71 10.86 2.56
C GLY A 79 3.94 10.34 1.83
N MET A 80 4.04 9.04 1.56
CA MET A 80 5.16 8.46 0.81
C MET A 80 5.05 8.76 -0.69
N PRO A 81 6.06 9.43 -1.31
CA PRO A 81 6.09 9.63 -2.75
C PRO A 81 6.10 8.29 -3.49
N SER A 82 5.18 8.10 -4.41
CA SER A 82 4.96 6.81 -5.07
C SER A 82 4.48 6.97 -6.50
N ILE A 83 4.83 6.00 -7.33
CA ILE A 83 4.26 5.81 -8.67
C ILE A 83 3.10 4.84 -8.53
N PHE A 84 1.92 5.22 -8.96
CA PHE A 84 0.75 4.36 -8.97
C PHE A 84 0.60 3.70 -10.33
N ILE A 85 0.53 2.36 -10.35
CA ILE A 85 0.15 1.59 -11.54
C ILE A 85 -1.25 1.05 -11.28
N ARG A 86 -2.26 1.69 -11.87
CA ARG A 86 -3.67 1.34 -11.69
C ARG A 86 -4.15 0.42 -12.80
N PHE A 87 -4.45 -0.82 -12.43
CA PHE A 87 -4.95 -1.84 -13.34
C PHE A 87 -6.47 -1.78 -13.51
N GLY A 88 -6.92 -2.12 -14.72
CA GLY A 88 -8.33 -2.33 -15.04
C GLY A 88 -8.85 -3.69 -14.57
N LYS A 89 -10.17 -3.80 -14.47
CA LYS A 89 -10.93 -4.96 -13.99
C LYS A 89 -10.82 -5.22 -12.49
N CYS A 90 -11.93 -5.68 -11.94
CA CYS A 90 -12.05 -6.11 -10.56
C CYS A 90 -12.90 -7.38 -10.49
N ASN A 91 -12.65 -8.23 -9.49
CA ASN A 91 -13.49 -9.39 -9.17
C ASN A 91 -14.64 -9.06 -8.20
N LEU A 92 -14.73 -7.77 -7.77
CA LEU A 92 -15.80 -7.22 -6.95
C LEU A 92 -16.47 -6.05 -7.67
N ALA A 93 -17.69 -5.67 -7.21
CA ALA A 93 -18.45 -4.53 -7.73
C ALA A 93 -19.04 -3.74 -6.54
N CYS A 94 -18.17 -3.00 -5.85
CA CYS A 94 -18.58 -2.18 -4.71
C CYS A 94 -19.34 -0.94 -5.19
N PRO A 95 -20.54 -0.62 -4.66
CA PRO A 95 -21.34 0.49 -5.15
C PRO A 95 -20.72 1.88 -4.85
N TRP A 96 -19.81 1.94 -3.87
CA TRP A 96 -19.10 3.16 -3.45
C TRP A 96 -17.66 3.22 -3.99
N CYS A 97 -17.32 2.36 -4.98
CA CYS A 97 -15.98 2.38 -5.58
C CYS A 97 -15.78 3.65 -6.40
N ASP A 98 -14.72 4.39 -6.11
CA ASP A 98 -14.34 5.62 -6.80
C ASP A 98 -13.46 5.39 -8.04
N THR A 99 -13.04 4.15 -8.29
CA THR A 99 -12.21 3.80 -9.44
C THR A 99 -13.03 3.31 -10.62
N ASN A 100 -12.87 3.95 -11.78
CA ASN A 100 -13.45 3.46 -13.03
C ASN A 100 -12.57 2.40 -13.69
N TYR A 101 -12.49 1.22 -13.08
CA TYR A 101 -11.64 0.10 -13.53
C TYR A 101 -12.13 -0.59 -14.82
N ASN A 102 -13.24 -0.17 -15.40
CA ASN A 102 -13.74 -0.73 -16.68
C ASN A 102 -13.20 0.00 -17.91
N GLN A 103 -12.68 1.21 -17.75
CA GLN A 103 -12.01 1.97 -18.81
C GLN A 103 -10.50 1.80 -18.66
N PHE A 104 -9.88 1.07 -19.57
CA PHE A 104 -8.44 0.79 -19.54
C PHE A 104 -7.91 0.63 -20.97
N GLU A 105 -6.62 0.87 -21.10
CA GLU A 105 -5.85 0.58 -22.33
C GLU A 105 -5.03 -0.69 -22.12
N SER A 106 -4.69 -1.35 -23.24
CA SER A 106 -3.76 -2.47 -23.23
C SER A 106 -2.35 -1.93 -23.47
N LYS A 107 -1.45 -2.07 -22.49
CA LYS A 107 -0.05 -1.64 -22.59
C LYS A 107 0.88 -2.85 -22.45
N SER A 108 1.89 -2.92 -23.30
CA SER A 108 2.98 -3.89 -23.19
C SER A 108 3.86 -3.60 -21.95
N LEU A 109 4.70 -4.56 -21.57
CA LEU A 109 5.70 -4.38 -20.52
C LEU A 109 6.57 -3.14 -20.77
N ASP A 110 7.10 -3.01 -22.00
CA ASP A 110 7.99 -1.90 -22.37
C ASP A 110 7.29 -0.54 -22.28
N GLU A 111 6.01 -0.46 -22.68
CA GLU A 111 5.22 0.77 -22.56
C GLU A 111 4.97 1.16 -21.10
N VAL A 112 4.67 0.19 -20.21
CA VAL A 112 4.52 0.46 -18.78
C VAL A 112 5.84 0.95 -18.19
N LEU A 113 6.94 0.26 -18.46
CA LEU A 113 8.28 0.64 -17.97
C LEU A 113 8.71 2.02 -18.48
N HIS A 114 8.42 2.32 -19.76
CA HIS A 114 8.73 3.64 -20.33
C HIS A 114 8.05 4.78 -19.54
N VAL A 115 6.79 4.61 -19.17
CA VAL A 115 6.08 5.61 -18.35
C VAL A 115 6.68 5.68 -16.94
N VAL A 116 6.91 4.54 -16.28
CA VAL A 116 7.50 4.47 -14.94
C VAL A 116 8.86 5.17 -14.88
N HIS A 117 9.72 4.96 -15.88
CA HIS A 117 11.04 5.57 -15.95
C HIS A 117 11.00 7.10 -16.14
N GLY A 118 9.86 7.67 -16.54
CA GLY A 118 9.64 9.11 -16.61
C GLY A 118 9.45 9.80 -15.25
N TYR A 119 9.23 9.02 -14.19
CA TYR A 119 9.00 9.51 -12.84
C TYR A 119 10.24 9.38 -11.94
N THR A 120 10.21 10.04 -10.77
CA THR A 120 11.36 10.12 -9.85
C THR A 120 11.23 9.24 -8.62
N ALA A 121 10.01 8.96 -8.17
CA ALA A 121 9.76 8.12 -7.00
C ALA A 121 10.32 6.70 -7.17
N ARG A 122 10.74 6.11 -6.07
CA ARG A 122 11.31 4.75 -6.05
C ARG A 122 10.37 3.73 -5.40
N ASN A 123 9.17 4.17 -5.00
CA ASN A 123 8.11 3.32 -4.48
C ASN A 123 7.03 3.19 -5.55
N ILE A 124 6.54 1.98 -5.79
CA ILE A 124 5.47 1.70 -6.73
C ILE A 124 4.30 1.08 -5.98
N ILE A 125 3.11 1.63 -6.17
CA ILE A 125 1.85 1.09 -5.65
C ILE A 125 1.14 0.36 -6.80
N ILE A 126 1.07 -0.94 -6.69
CA ILE A 126 0.34 -1.83 -7.61
C ILE A 126 -1.11 -1.87 -7.14
N THR A 127 -2.00 -1.18 -7.85
CA THR A 127 -3.39 -0.95 -7.47
C THR A 127 -4.35 -1.07 -8.66
N GLY A 128 -5.57 -0.62 -8.54
CA GLY A 128 -6.55 -0.54 -9.62
C GLY A 128 -7.93 -1.05 -9.21
N GLY A 129 -8.56 -1.84 -10.06
CA GLY A 129 -9.73 -2.62 -9.66
C GLY A 129 -9.28 -3.70 -8.68
N GLU A 130 -8.65 -4.77 -9.18
CA GLU A 130 -7.96 -5.76 -8.36
C GLU A 130 -6.69 -6.24 -9.08
N PRO A 131 -5.50 -5.88 -8.59
CA PRO A 131 -4.26 -6.22 -9.27
C PRO A 131 -3.97 -7.72 -9.28
N THR A 132 -4.38 -8.47 -8.27
CA THR A 132 -4.09 -9.91 -8.15
C THR A 132 -4.86 -10.80 -9.14
N ILE A 133 -5.77 -10.23 -9.93
CA ILE A 133 -6.44 -10.95 -11.04
C ILE A 133 -5.81 -10.67 -12.40
N GLN A 134 -4.77 -9.83 -12.47
CA GLN A 134 -4.08 -9.57 -13.74
C GLN A 134 -3.31 -10.82 -14.17
N PRO A 135 -3.45 -11.26 -15.43
CA PRO A 135 -2.59 -12.31 -15.96
C PRO A 135 -1.15 -11.79 -16.12
N ASP A 136 -0.20 -12.70 -16.02
CA ASP A 136 1.23 -12.47 -16.33
C ASP A 136 1.83 -11.25 -15.62
N LEU A 137 1.46 -11.02 -14.34
CA LEU A 137 1.95 -9.88 -13.55
C LEU A 137 3.43 -10.05 -13.17
N ASP A 138 3.90 -11.28 -12.97
CA ASP A 138 5.27 -11.57 -12.52
C ASP A 138 6.38 -10.92 -13.37
N PRO A 139 6.36 -10.92 -14.72
CA PRO A 139 7.40 -10.28 -15.51
C PRO A 139 7.55 -8.77 -15.23
N LEU A 140 6.44 -8.06 -15.00
CA LEU A 140 6.48 -6.65 -14.62
C LEU A 140 7.11 -6.47 -13.23
N LEU A 141 6.62 -7.24 -12.25
CA LEU A 141 7.11 -7.15 -10.87
C LEU A 141 8.58 -7.55 -10.77
N ASP A 142 9.00 -8.62 -11.44
CA ASP A 142 10.41 -9.05 -11.46
C ASP A 142 11.33 -7.98 -12.07
N THR A 143 10.90 -7.31 -13.14
CA THR A 143 11.66 -6.22 -13.77
C THR A 143 11.79 -5.03 -12.82
N LEU A 144 10.69 -4.57 -12.24
CA LEU A 144 10.69 -3.45 -11.29
C LEU A 144 11.53 -3.75 -10.05
N LYS A 145 11.48 -4.99 -9.54
CA LYS A 145 12.35 -5.42 -8.42
C LYS A 145 13.82 -5.42 -8.82
N ALA A 146 14.17 -5.91 -10.00
CA ALA A 146 15.54 -5.91 -10.51
C ALA A 146 16.11 -4.50 -10.67
N GLU A 147 15.25 -3.50 -10.95
CA GLU A 147 15.61 -2.09 -11.03
C GLU A 147 15.64 -1.40 -9.66
N GLY A 148 15.35 -2.13 -8.57
CA GLY A 148 15.46 -1.67 -7.19
C GLY A 148 14.27 -0.84 -6.70
N TYR A 149 13.09 -0.97 -7.31
CA TYR A 149 11.88 -0.36 -6.78
C TYR A 149 11.37 -1.11 -5.54
N PHE A 150 10.84 -0.35 -4.57
CA PHE A 150 10.01 -0.89 -3.51
C PHE A 150 8.58 -1.07 -4.05
N LEU A 151 8.01 -2.27 -3.91
CA LEU A 151 6.71 -2.61 -4.45
C LEU A 151 5.68 -2.78 -3.33
N ALA A 152 4.66 -1.94 -3.31
CA ALA A 152 3.48 -2.13 -2.47
C ALA A 152 2.28 -2.53 -3.33
N THR A 153 1.30 -3.18 -2.73
CA THR A 153 0.03 -3.48 -3.41
C THR A 153 -1.16 -3.09 -2.55
N GLU A 154 -2.21 -2.62 -3.22
CA GLU A 154 -3.55 -2.46 -2.66
C GLU A 154 -4.46 -3.52 -3.25
N THR A 155 -4.96 -4.44 -2.42
CA THR A 155 -5.76 -5.58 -2.86
C THR A 155 -6.99 -5.79 -1.97
N ASN A 156 -8.04 -6.41 -2.51
CA ASN A 156 -9.16 -6.84 -1.69
C ASN A 156 -8.87 -8.11 -0.86
N GLY A 157 -7.73 -8.77 -1.08
CA GLY A 157 -7.27 -9.90 -0.27
C GLY A 157 -7.93 -11.25 -0.56
N LEU A 158 -8.71 -11.38 -1.63
CA LEU A 158 -9.36 -12.64 -2.00
C LEU A 158 -8.47 -13.57 -2.86
N LYS A 159 -7.31 -13.11 -3.29
CA LYS A 159 -6.35 -13.88 -4.10
C LYS A 159 -4.96 -13.79 -3.49
N PRO A 160 -4.10 -14.80 -3.73
CA PRO A 160 -2.71 -14.72 -3.31
C PRO A 160 -2.02 -13.49 -3.92
N VAL A 161 -1.16 -12.87 -3.12
CA VAL A 161 -0.33 -11.74 -3.54
C VAL A 161 1.00 -12.28 -4.09
N PRO A 162 1.52 -11.77 -5.21
CA PRO A 162 2.83 -12.14 -5.73
C PRO A 162 3.96 -11.92 -4.71
N ARG A 163 4.95 -12.82 -4.71
CA ARG A 163 6.07 -12.81 -3.76
C ARG A 163 7.00 -11.60 -3.87
N GLN A 164 6.97 -10.92 -5.01
CA GLN A 164 7.78 -9.74 -5.29
C GLN A 164 7.31 -8.50 -4.54
N ILE A 165 6.11 -8.53 -3.97
CA ILE A 165 5.52 -7.41 -3.23
C ILE A 165 6.16 -7.29 -1.85
N ASP A 166 6.72 -6.12 -1.56
CA ASP A 166 7.36 -5.80 -0.28
C ASP A 166 6.35 -5.38 0.80
N TYR A 167 5.23 -4.75 0.40
CA TYR A 167 4.22 -4.25 1.33
C TYR A 167 2.80 -4.56 0.83
N ILE A 168 2.02 -5.22 1.66
CA ILE A 168 0.64 -5.61 1.35
C ILE A 168 -0.32 -4.77 2.17
N ALA A 169 -1.03 -3.86 1.51
CA ALA A 169 -2.20 -3.18 2.03
C ALA A 169 -3.45 -3.92 1.54
N THR A 170 -4.21 -4.53 2.44
CA THR A 170 -5.45 -5.20 2.05
C THR A 170 -6.67 -4.43 2.54
N SER A 171 -7.66 -4.34 1.66
CA SER A 171 -8.93 -3.70 1.97
C SER A 171 -10.10 -4.66 1.75
N PRO A 172 -10.34 -5.60 2.70
CA PRO A 172 -11.48 -6.49 2.65
C PRO A 172 -12.81 -5.72 2.63
N LYS A 173 -13.80 -6.24 1.92
CA LYS A 173 -15.09 -5.56 1.70
C LYS A 173 -16.20 -6.30 2.44
N ARG A 174 -16.81 -5.65 3.44
CA ARG A 174 -17.91 -6.20 4.26
C ARG A 174 -19.05 -6.74 3.39
N LEU A 175 -19.38 -6.05 2.32
CA LEU A 175 -20.40 -6.48 1.36
C LEU A 175 -20.19 -7.92 0.82
N TYR A 176 -18.94 -8.39 0.86
CA TYR A 176 -18.53 -9.73 0.41
C TYR A 176 -18.04 -10.62 1.55
N GLU A 177 -18.45 -10.39 2.81
CA GLU A 177 -17.96 -11.10 4.00
C GLU A 177 -17.98 -12.63 3.85
N LYS A 178 -19.02 -13.19 3.19
CA LYS A 178 -19.15 -14.62 2.94
C LYS A 178 -18.03 -15.22 2.08
N ALA A 179 -17.43 -14.40 1.20
CA ALA A 179 -16.30 -14.82 0.39
C ALA A 179 -15.03 -14.96 1.24
N TYR A 180 -14.82 -14.06 2.20
CA TYR A 180 -13.66 -14.11 3.10
C TYR A 180 -13.67 -15.25 4.08
N ARG A 181 -14.86 -15.85 4.38
CA ARG A 181 -14.95 -17.10 5.16
C ARG A 181 -14.40 -18.31 4.41
N LYS A 182 -14.28 -18.22 3.07
CA LYS A 182 -13.85 -19.33 2.21
C LYS A 182 -12.47 -19.14 1.63
N LYS A 183 -12.08 -17.90 1.36
CA LYS A 183 -10.86 -17.56 0.66
C LYS A 183 -10.39 -16.18 1.04
N HIS A 184 -9.14 -16.08 1.44
CA HIS A 184 -8.48 -14.82 1.84
C HIS A 184 -6.96 -15.03 1.83
N ILE A 185 -6.20 -13.95 1.94
CA ILE A 185 -4.79 -14.00 2.29
C ILE A 185 -4.65 -14.17 3.81
N ASP A 186 -3.58 -14.83 4.25
CA ASP A 186 -3.35 -15.10 5.68
C ASP A 186 -2.59 -13.96 6.39
N PHE A 187 -1.92 -13.13 5.61
CA PHE A 187 -1.09 -12.03 6.10
C PHE A 187 -1.19 -10.79 5.21
N ALA A 188 -1.17 -9.63 5.86
CA ALA A 188 -0.95 -8.32 5.25
C ALA A 188 -0.13 -7.44 6.21
N HIS A 189 0.52 -6.39 5.72
CA HIS A 189 1.12 -5.38 6.59
C HIS A 189 0.05 -4.47 7.18
N GLU A 190 -0.98 -4.17 6.40
CA GLU A 190 -2.16 -3.45 6.91
C GLU A 190 -3.48 -3.99 6.39
N VAL A 191 -4.50 -3.91 7.24
CA VAL A 191 -5.91 -4.13 6.90
C VAL A 191 -6.64 -2.80 6.99
N ARG A 192 -7.27 -2.37 5.89
CA ARG A 192 -8.11 -1.16 5.84
C ARG A 192 -9.54 -1.53 5.52
N ILE A 193 -10.49 -1.20 6.39
CA ILE A 193 -11.91 -1.49 6.19
C ILE A 193 -12.68 -0.18 6.00
N VAL A 194 -13.39 -0.08 4.89
CA VAL A 194 -14.30 1.03 4.60
C VAL A 194 -15.56 0.86 5.42
N VAL A 195 -15.97 1.92 6.12
CA VAL A 195 -17.16 1.94 6.97
C VAL A 195 -18.40 2.18 6.10
N ASP A 196 -18.87 1.13 5.44
CA ASP A 196 -20.08 1.13 4.58
C ASP A 196 -21.36 0.73 5.34
N GLY A 197 -21.41 1.01 6.62
CA GLY A 197 -22.45 0.66 7.60
C GLY A 197 -21.81 0.22 8.92
N ASP A 198 -22.46 -0.63 9.70
CA ASP A 198 -21.83 -1.24 10.88
C ASP A 198 -20.85 -2.33 10.43
N VAL A 199 -19.55 -2.10 10.67
CA VAL A 199 -18.46 -2.99 10.24
C VAL A 199 -17.79 -3.75 11.41
N ARG A 200 -18.26 -3.55 12.65
CA ARG A 200 -17.55 -4.07 13.84
C ARG A 200 -17.39 -5.59 13.84
N ASP A 201 -18.45 -6.34 13.55
CA ASP A 201 -18.39 -7.80 13.47
C ASP A 201 -17.48 -8.27 12.34
N PHE A 202 -17.49 -7.55 11.22
CA PHE A 202 -16.61 -7.82 10.10
C PHE A 202 -15.14 -7.51 10.43
N CYS A 203 -14.87 -6.42 11.17
CA CYS A 203 -13.53 -6.11 11.68
C CYS A 203 -13.02 -7.25 12.58
N GLU A 204 -13.85 -7.74 13.51
CA GLU A 204 -13.49 -8.87 14.35
C GLU A 204 -13.24 -10.16 13.54
N GLN A 205 -14.03 -10.41 12.50
CA GLN A 205 -13.78 -11.51 11.58
C GLN A 205 -12.41 -11.35 10.90
N MET A 206 -12.06 -10.15 10.43
CA MET A 206 -10.77 -9.92 9.76
C MET A 206 -9.58 -10.01 10.71
N GLU A 207 -9.69 -9.53 11.94
CA GLU A 207 -8.67 -9.72 13.00
C GLU A 207 -8.34 -11.20 13.24
N ASN A 208 -9.36 -12.07 13.19
CA ASN A 208 -9.20 -13.52 13.41
C ASN A 208 -8.77 -14.27 12.13
N THR A 209 -8.81 -13.62 10.96
CA THR A 209 -8.65 -14.26 9.66
C THR A 209 -7.35 -13.83 8.97
N ILE A 210 -7.00 -12.54 9.03
CA ILE A 210 -5.81 -11.97 8.39
C ILE A 210 -4.91 -11.39 9.47
N ARG A 211 -3.75 -11.98 9.68
CA ARG A 211 -2.73 -11.41 10.56
C ARG A 211 -2.19 -10.14 9.92
N ALA A 212 -2.27 -9.01 10.64
CA ALA A 212 -1.73 -7.75 10.16
C ALA A 212 -0.93 -7.00 11.25
N GLU A 213 -0.05 -6.11 10.79
CA GLU A 213 0.72 -5.23 11.69
C GLU A 213 -0.08 -3.99 12.05
N HIS A 214 -0.92 -3.51 11.11
CA HIS A 214 -1.73 -2.32 11.25
C HIS A 214 -3.18 -2.56 10.85
N TYR A 215 -4.12 -1.93 11.56
CA TYR A 215 -5.55 -2.01 11.30
C TYR A 215 -6.14 -0.61 11.21
N TYR A 216 -6.89 -0.34 10.13
CA TYR A 216 -7.47 0.95 9.84
C TYR A 216 -8.96 0.86 9.51
N LEU A 217 -9.73 1.86 9.98
CA LEU A 217 -11.03 2.20 9.44
C LEU A 217 -10.91 3.40 8.51
N SER A 218 -11.49 3.28 7.33
CA SER A 218 -11.60 4.38 6.37
C SER A 218 -13.07 4.82 6.28
N PRO A 219 -13.37 6.13 6.41
CA PRO A 219 -14.73 6.61 6.21
C PRO A 219 -15.17 6.34 4.77
N CYS A 220 -16.44 5.97 4.62
CA CYS A 220 -17.09 5.86 3.32
C CYS A 220 -17.56 7.23 2.87
N GLU A 221 -17.28 7.57 1.61
CA GLU A 221 -17.84 8.77 0.98
C GLU A 221 -19.17 8.42 0.31
N THR A 222 -20.21 9.19 0.63
CA THR A 222 -21.52 9.12 0.01
C THR A 222 -22.01 10.53 -0.25
N ASP A 223 -22.42 10.84 -1.48
CA ASP A 223 -22.90 12.16 -1.89
C ASP A 223 -21.92 13.31 -1.54
N GLY A 224 -20.62 13.09 -1.74
CA GLY A 224 -19.55 14.06 -1.47
C GLY A 224 -19.27 14.31 0.01
N ARG A 225 -19.76 13.45 0.90
CA ARG A 225 -19.55 13.54 2.35
C ARG A 225 -19.01 12.24 2.92
N MET A 226 -17.95 12.33 3.70
CA MET A 226 -17.43 11.22 4.49
C MET A 226 -18.25 11.02 5.76
N ASN A 227 -18.62 9.78 6.07
CA ASN A 227 -19.33 9.41 7.31
C ASN A 227 -18.41 9.40 8.54
N MET A 228 -17.66 10.49 8.73
CA MET A 228 -16.58 10.59 9.71
C MET A 228 -17.05 10.31 11.15
N LEU A 229 -18.22 10.84 11.56
CA LEU A 229 -18.70 10.65 12.94
C LEU A 229 -19.03 9.18 13.23
N ASP A 230 -19.64 8.49 12.28
CA ASP A 230 -19.92 7.05 12.39
C ASP A 230 -18.61 6.24 12.45
N THR A 231 -17.65 6.56 11.60
CA THR A 231 -16.32 5.94 11.61
C THR A 231 -15.60 6.12 12.95
N ILE A 232 -15.59 7.34 13.51
CA ILE A 232 -14.97 7.61 14.82
C ILE A 232 -15.68 6.84 15.94
N THR A 233 -17.00 6.75 15.89
CA THR A 233 -17.79 6.02 16.88
C THR A 233 -17.44 4.53 16.87
N GLN A 234 -17.42 3.90 15.70
CA GLN A 234 -17.06 2.49 15.56
C GLN A 234 -15.60 2.23 15.93
N LEU A 235 -14.68 3.16 15.58
CA LEU A 235 -13.29 3.11 15.98
C LEU A 235 -13.11 3.09 17.49
N GLY A 236 -13.82 3.98 18.20
CA GLY A 236 -13.83 4.00 19.66
C GLY A 236 -14.33 2.68 20.27
N GLN A 237 -15.40 2.11 19.72
CA GLN A 237 -15.97 0.84 20.16
C GLN A 237 -15.02 -0.35 19.91
N LEU A 238 -14.35 -0.40 18.76
CA LEU A 238 -13.35 -1.42 18.45
C LEU A 238 -12.17 -1.35 19.43
N ASN A 239 -11.69 -0.16 19.73
CA ASN A 239 -10.55 0.06 20.61
C ASN A 239 -10.88 -0.09 22.12
N ALA A 240 -12.15 -0.10 22.49
CA ALA A 240 -12.57 -0.40 23.87
C ALA A 240 -12.46 -1.89 24.24
N ARG A 241 -12.21 -2.79 23.27
CA ARG A 241 -12.13 -4.25 23.50
C ARG A 241 -10.74 -4.62 24.04
N PRO A 242 -10.62 -5.19 25.25
CA PRO A 242 -9.33 -5.56 25.83
C PRO A 242 -8.69 -6.71 25.05
N GLY A 243 -7.35 -6.63 24.87
CA GLY A 243 -6.56 -7.69 24.24
C GLY A 243 -6.77 -7.86 22.73
N ARG A 244 -7.45 -6.90 22.08
CA ARG A 244 -7.65 -6.88 20.63
C ARG A 244 -6.69 -5.90 19.97
N PRO A 245 -6.44 -6.04 18.65
CA PRO A 245 -5.65 -5.07 17.89
C PRO A 245 -6.20 -3.64 18.03
N HIS A 246 -5.30 -2.68 18.03
CA HIS A 246 -5.67 -1.26 18.02
C HIS A 246 -5.94 -0.81 16.59
N TRP A 247 -7.12 -0.27 16.34
CA TRP A 247 -7.54 0.30 15.07
C TRP A 247 -7.24 1.79 15.02
N GLN A 248 -6.89 2.28 13.85
CA GLN A 248 -6.58 3.68 13.58
C GLN A 248 -7.49 4.22 12.48
N LEU A 249 -7.62 5.53 12.41
CA LEU A 249 -8.33 6.19 11.30
C LEU A 249 -7.39 6.33 10.10
N SER A 250 -7.86 5.91 8.93
CA SER A 250 -7.21 6.22 7.65
C SER A 250 -8.16 7.09 6.82
N ILE A 251 -7.76 8.31 6.54
CA ILE A 251 -8.49 9.21 5.64
C ILE A 251 -7.76 9.29 4.30
N GLN A 252 -8.49 9.59 3.23
CA GLN A 252 -7.93 9.80 1.90
C GLN A 252 -7.30 11.20 1.83
N THR A 253 -6.06 11.32 2.31
CA THR A 253 -5.36 12.62 2.42
C THR A 253 -5.10 13.26 1.06
N HIS A 254 -4.94 12.47 -0.01
CA HIS A 254 -4.83 12.95 -1.38
C HIS A 254 -6.06 13.78 -1.80
N LYS A 255 -7.29 13.35 -1.43
CA LYS A 255 -8.52 14.13 -1.69
C LYS A 255 -8.53 15.46 -0.93
N LEU A 256 -8.02 15.48 0.32
CA LEU A 256 -7.91 16.72 1.09
C LEU A 256 -6.85 17.67 0.54
N ALA A 257 -5.76 17.12 0.01
CA ALA A 257 -4.68 17.88 -0.61
C ALA A 257 -4.99 18.29 -2.06
N ASN A 258 -6.09 17.79 -2.63
CA ASN A 258 -6.48 17.99 -4.03
C ASN A 258 -5.40 17.56 -5.02
N ILE A 259 -4.80 16.38 -4.77
CA ILE A 259 -3.86 15.66 -5.62
C ILE A 259 -4.43 14.29 -5.98
N GLU A 260 -3.87 13.63 -6.99
CA GLU A 260 -4.24 12.26 -7.38
C GLU A 260 -3.76 11.22 -6.37
#